data_d6d86fd6e9ceb7bd94b90f9a2b417fae
#
_entry.id   d6d86fd6e9ceb7bd94b90f9a2b417fae
#
_cell.length_a   1.000
_cell.length_b   1.000
_cell.length_c   1.000
_cell.angle_alpha   90.00
_cell.angle_beta   90.00
_cell.angle_gamma   90.00
#
_symmetry.space_group_name_H-M   'P 1'
#
loop_
_entity.id
_entity.type
_entity.pdbx_description
1 polymer ?
#
loop_
_entity_poly.entity_id
_entity_poly.type
_entity_poly.pdbx_seq_one_letter_code
_entity_poly.pdbx_strand_id
1 'polypeptide(L)'
;MVKHLKLFKYLSFLFKCKLVFKNPKKKDLLVFDDESYLQIKNLVKKYDHEVLVVRKENLDTVCISLKIILLTFYYYRGNLFTSYIISLIVLSKPKIVFTFIDNSFKFSEIAKFFKKINKKIKFIALQNGTRYEPLEYTYLYKKGFSKININNNFYLPLLLSFGLYEKDLYKKSKINVLNVIPVGNIRLESYILHKKKIKTNLKKKRQICLLSENNNWHKEVELKNKSFTKNFYKVFNFTLRYALEEKIKIIICSKRYGVENRNDFSSLYYKEKKAYEDYVDDQYKIFLRKNLVKRNRDKFQTYKYMDESSIVVGSMSTLLRENLVLKNKIFACNTSKNNIYDFPLKEFFTANDVNYVTFKKKMSFLLNMSKNDFYNKINHKINYLMINEKSTTKLIQSILDSEL
;
A
#
# COMPACT_ATOMS: atom_id res chain seq x y z
N MET A 1 -28.97 -18.08 15.32
CA MET A 1 -29.03 -16.76 14.68
C MET A 1 -27.80 -16.42 13.81
N VAL A 2 -26.55 -16.57 14.28
CA VAL A 2 -25.33 -16.19 13.51
C VAL A 2 -25.10 -17.05 12.25
N LYS A 3 -25.48 -18.34 12.23
CA LYS A 3 -25.33 -19.20 11.06
C LYS A 3 -26.29 -18.82 9.91
N HIS A 4 -27.50 -18.40 10.21
CA HIS A 4 -28.49 -17.99 9.20
C HIS A 4 -28.12 -16.65 8.54
N LEU A 5 -27.53 -15.71 9.28
CA LEU A 5 -27.03 -14.45 8.70
C LEU A 5 -25.89 -14.67 7.70
N LYS A 6 -25.03 -15.69 7.91
CA LYS A 6 -23.97 -16.02 6.94
C LYS A 6 -24.53 -16.64 5.67
N LEU A 7 -25.51 -17.51 5.76
CA LEU A 7 -26.16 -18.12 4.59
C LEU A 7 -26.86 -17.05 3.74
N PHE A 8 -27.59 -16.12 4.36
CA PHE A 8 -28.25 -15.00 3.67
C PHE A 8 -27.23 -14.09 2.93
N LYS A 9 -26.06 -13.83 3.52
CA LYS A 9 -24.98 -13.10 2.86
C LYS A 9 -24.45 -13.85 1.63
N TYR A 10 -24.27 -15.16 1.69
CA TYR A 10 -23.82 -15.95 0.55
C TYR A 10 -24.86 -16.02 -0.57
N LEU A 11 -26.14 -16.15 -0.24
CA LEU A 11 -27.21 -16.12 -1.23
C LEU A 11 -27.35 -14.74 -1.89
N SER A 12 -27.38 -13.66 -1.10
CA SER A 12 -27.38 -12.28 -1.62
C SER A 12 -26.17 -11.98 -2.52
N PHE A 13 -25.03 -12.59 -2.25
CA PHE A 13 -23.84 -12.47 -3.06
C PHE A 13 -24.02 -13.19 -4.41
N LEU A 14 -24.52 -14.41 -4.42
CA LEU A 14 -24.77 -15.17 -5.66
C LEU A 14 -25.76 -14.47 -6.59
N PHE A 15 -26.80 -13.81 -6.05
CA PHE A 15 -27.76 -13.03 -6.83
C PHE A 15 -27.14 -11.79 -7.52
N LYS A 16 -26.01 -11.29 -7.04
CA LYS A 16 -25.32 -10.12 -7.61
C LYS A 16 -24.25 -10.49 -8.64
N CYS A 17 -23.95 -11.77 -8.80
CA CYS A 17 -22.89 -12.25 -9.67
C CYS A 17 -23.47 -12.82 -10.96
N LYS A 18 -22.72 -12.66 -12.06
CA LYS A 18 -22.99 -13.42 -13.28
C LYS A 18 -22.58 -14.88 -13.08
N LEU A 19 -23.56 -15.76 -13.05
CA LEU A 19 -23.33 -17.20 -12.96
C LEU A 19 -22.95 -17.78 -14.32
N VAL A 20 -21.86 -18.55 -14.35
CA VAL A 20 -21.35 -19.21 -15.55
C VAL A 20 -21.26 -20.70 -15.27
N PHE A 21 -22.17 -21.49 -15.91
CA PHE A 21 -22.30 -22.94 -15.71
C PHE A 21 -21.25 -23.73 -16.52
N LYS A 22 -19.96 -23.46 -16.27
CA LYS A 22 -18.83 -24.18 -16.89
C LYS A 22 -17.60 -24.13 -16.00
N ASN A 23 -16.63 -25.01 -16.32
CA ASN A 23 -15.32 -24.93 -15.67
C ASN A 23 -14.56 -23.65 -16.07
N PRO A 24 -13.70 -23.12 -15.19
CA PRO A 24 -12.80 -22.03 -15.57
C PRO A 24 -11.88 -22.48 -16.68
N LYS A 25 -11.51 -21.54 -17.54
CA LYS A 25 -10.52 -21.81 -18.59
C LYS A 25 -9.13 -22.00 -18.00
N LYS A 26 -8.29 -22.80 -18.66
CA LYS A 26 -6.86 -22.85 -18.35
C LYS A 26 -6.24 -21.48 -18.62
N LYS A 27 -5.31 -21.06 -17.77
CA LYS A 27 -4.61 -19.78 -17.85
C LYS A 27 -3.16 -19.95 -17.43
N ASP A 28 -2.25 -19.24 -18.06
CA ASP A 28 -0.86 -19.24 -17.64
C ASP A 28 -0.66 -18.46 -16.33
N LEU A 29 -1.39 -17.33 -16.18
CA LEU A 29 -1.28 -16.43 -15.06
C LEU A 29 -2.66 -16.10 -14.48
N LEU A 30 -2.80 -16.17 -13.15
CA LEU A 30 -3.94 -15.63 -12.43
C LEU A 30 -3.52 -14.40 -11.63
N VAL A 31 -4.19 -13.27 -11.87
CA VAL A 31 -4.09 -12.11 -10.98
C VAL A 31 -5.07 -12.33 -9.81
N PHE A 32 -4.52 -12.42 -8.60
CA PHE A 32 -5.29 -12.83 -7.42
C PHE A 32 -6.30 -11.78 -6.94
N ASP A 33 -6.12 -10.52 -7.31
CA ASP A 33 -6.88 -9.42 -6.72
C ASP A 33 -7.18 -8.33 -7.74
N ASP A 34 -8.47 -8.00 -7.91
CA ASP A 34 -8.96 -6.98 -8.85
C ASP A 34 -8.65 -5.54 -8.41
N GLU A 35 -8.49 -5.29 -7.12
CA GLU A 35 -8.22 -3.94 -6.59
C GLU A 35 -6.95 -3.33 -7.17
N SER A 36 -5.96 -4.17 -7.39
CA SER A 36 -4.65 -3.76 -7.90
C SER A 36 -4.51 -3.90 -9.40
N TYR A 37 -5.41 -4.61 -10.06
CA TYR A 37 -5.29 -4.97 -11.48
C TYR A 37 -5.04 -3.77 -12.39
N LEU A 38 -5.74 -2.64 -12.18
CA LEU A 38 -5.56 -1.44 -13.01
C LEU A 38 -4.11 -0.91 -12.99
N GLN A 39 -3.36 -1.18 -11.93
CA GLN A 39 -1.98 -0.72 -11.81
C GLN A 39 -0.98 -1.65 -12.49
N ILE A 40 -1.31 -2.94 -12.58
CA ILE A 40 -0.47 -3.96 -13.18
C ILE A 40 -0.98 -4.43 -14.54
N LYS A 41 -2.11 -3.90 -15.02
CA LYS A 41 -2.74 -4.31 -16.29
C LYS A 41 -1.76 -4.35 -17.46
N ASN A 42 -0.97 -3.30 -17.63
CA ASN A 42 0.01 -3.23 -18.71
C ASN A 42 1.16 -4.24 -18.56
N LEU A 43 1.48 -4.62 -17.33
CA LEU A 43 2.49 -5.62 -17.02
C LEU A 43 2.03 -7.02 -17.43
N VAL A 44 0.78 -7.36 -17.08
CA VAL A 44 0.24 -8.72 -17.28
C VAL A 44 -0.43 -8.93 -18.65
N LYS A 45 -0.68 -7.84 -19.42
CA LYS A 45 -1.41 -7.86 -20.68
C LYS A 45 -0.84 -8.85 -21.72
N LYS A 46 0.47 -9.09 -21.71
CA LYS A 46 1.13 -9.98 -22.68
C LYS A 46 0.89 -11.47 -22.38
N TYR A 47 0.40 -11.82 -21.19
CA TYR A 47 0.16 -13.20 -20.77
C TYR A 47 -1.31 -13.57 -20.94
N ASP A 48 -1.60 -14.85 -21.20
CA ASP A 48 -2.96 -15.38 -21.07
C ASP A 48 -3.35 -15.42 -19.60
N HIS A 49 -4.09 -14.40 -19.18
CA HIS A 49 -4.39 -14.18 -17.76
C HIS A 49 -5.88 -14.03 -17.48
N GLU A 50 -6.23 -14.29 -16.23
CA GLU A 50 -7.55 -14.00 -15.66
C GLU A 50 -7.38 -13.29 -14.30
N VAL A 51 -8.34 -12.45 -13.94
CA VAL A 51 -8.36 -11.70 -12.68
C VAL A 51 -9.38 -12.31 -11.75
N LEU A 52 -8.91 -12.75 -10.57
CA LEU A 52 -9.78 -13.24 -9.51
C LEU A 52 -10.28 -12.05 -8.67
N VAL A 53 -11.59 -11.96 -8.47
CA VAL A 53 -12.21 -10.91 -7.68
C VAL A 53 -12.30 -11.37 -6.23
N VAL A 54 -11.26 -11.14 -5.45
CA VAL A 54 -11.15 -11.67 -4.07
C VAL A 54 -11.56 -10.65 -3.01
N ARG A 55 -11.42 -9.35 -3.29
CA ARG A 55 -11.63 -8.29 -2.28
C ARG A 55 -12.95 -7.56 -2.38
N LYS A 56 -13.43 -7.33 -3.59
CA LYS A 56 -14.79 -6.83 -3.71
C LYS A 56 -15.72 -7.99 -3.35
N GLU A 57 -16.62 -7.75 -2.46
CA GLU A 57 -17.65 -8.71 -2.07
C GLU A 57 -18.55 -9.16 -3.25
N ASN A 58 -18.27 -8.66 -4.46
CA ASN A 58 -18.91 -9.01 -5.72
C ASN A 58 -17.87 -9.67 -6.63
N LEU A 59 -17.88 -10.97 -6.72
CA LEU A 59 -17.33 -11.67 -7.88
C LEU A 59 -18.21 -11.28 -9.07
N ASP A 60 -17.67 -10.56 -10.06
CA ASP A 60 -18.42 -10.23 -11.27
C ASP A 60 -18.88 -11.51 -11.97
N THR A 61 -18.14 -12.59 -11.82
CA THR A 61 -18.44 -13.90 -12.44
C THR A 61 -18.14 -15.03 -11.46
N VAL A 62 -19.09 -15.90 -11.23
CA VAL A 62 -18.94 -17.15 -10.46
C VAL A 62 -19.09 -18.33 -11.41
N CYS A 63 -18.02 -19.11 -11.56
CA CYS A 63 -18.07 -20.36 -12.30
C CYS A 63 -18.73 -21.45 -11.44
N ILE A 64 -19.76 -22.07 -11.95
CA ILE A 64 -20.48 -23.16 -11.30
C ILE A 64 -20.43 -24.38 -12.23
N SER A 65 -19.82 -25.45 -11.75
CA SER A 65 -19.85 -26.75 -12.40
C SER A 65 -19.83 -27.84 -11.33
N LEU A 66 -20.30 -29.02 -11.67
CA LEU A 66 -20.24 -30.15 -10.74
C LEU A 66 -18.82 -30.36 -10.21
N LYS A 67 -17.83 -30.22 -11.07
CA LYS A 67 -16.41 -30.38 -10.73
C LYS A 67 -15.91 -29.31 -9.75
N ILE A 68 -16.31 -28.05 -9.92
CA ILE A 68 -15.97 -26.97 -8.97
C ILE A 68 -16.61 -27.26 -7.61
N ILE A 69 -17.88 -27.64 -7.60
CA ILE A 69 -18.63 -27.92 -6.38
C ILE A 69 -17.97 -29.05 -5.61
N LEU A 70 -17.71 -30.18 -6.26
CA LEU A 70 -17.04 -31.33 -5.64
C LEU A 70 -15.66 -30.96 -5.08
N LEU A 71 -14.84 -30.23 -5.85
CA LEU A 71 -13.54 -29.78 -5.37
C LEU A 71 -13.65 -28.79 -4.23
N THR A 72 -14.65 -27.91 -4.23
CA THR A 72 -14.87 -26.94 -3.14
C THR A 72 -15.19 -27.66 -1.83
N PHE A 73 -15.98 -28.71 -1.86
CA PHE A 73 -16.23 -29.56 -0.68
C PHE A 73 -15.00 -30.39 -0.32
N TYR A 74 -14.32 -30.98 -1.27
CA TYR A 74 -13.08 -31.75 -1.04
C TYR A 74 -11.99 -30.93 -0.37
N TYR A 75 -11.82 -29.64 -0.78
CA TYR A 75 -10.85 -28.72 -0.17
C TYR A 75 -11.43 -27.93 1.00
N TYR A 76 -12.62 -28.27 1.49
CA TYR A 76 -13.24 -27.51 2.56
C TYR A 76 -12.44 -27.57 3.86
N ARG A 77 -12.10 -26.39 4.39
CA ARG A 77 -11.38 -26.20 5.66
C ARG A 77 -11.97 -25.06 6.49
N GLY A 78 -13.29 -25.06 6.64
CA GLY A 78 -14.01 -24.07 7.47
C GLY A 78 -14.37 -22.77 6.76
N ASN A 79 -13.93 -22.55 5.49
CA ASN A 79 -14.29 -21.37 4.71
C ASN A 79 -14.58 -21.74 3.24
N LEU A 80 -15.85 -21.76 2.86
CA LEU A 80 -16.31 -22.09 1.51
C LEU A 80 -15.70 -21.18 0.42
N PHE A 81 -15.56 -19.88 0.69
CA PHE A 81 -15.00 -18.96 -0.28
C PHE A 81 -13.52 -19.26 -0.57
N THR A 82 -12.72 -19.53 0.46
CA THR A 82 -11.32 -19.93 0.28
C THR A 82 -11.22 -21.24 -0.50
N SER A 83 -12.07 -22.23 -0.16
CA SER A 83 -12.13 -23.52 -0.85
C SER A 83 -12.54 -23.37 -2.31
N TYR A 84 -13.48 -22.50 -2.62
CA TYR A 84 -13.89 -22.16 -3.98
C TYR A 84 -12.73 -21.54 -4.79
N ILE A 85 -12.00 -20.59 -4.21
CA ILE A 85 -10.81 -20.00 -4.88
C ILE A 85 -9.73 -21.06 -5.13
N ILE A 86 -9.48 -21.96 -4.17
CA ILE A 86 -8.56 -23.08 -4.36
C ILE A 86 -9.00 -23.95 -5.55
N SER A 87 -10.30 -24.28 -5.62
CA SER A 87 -10.87 -25.07 -6.71
C SER A 87 -10.74 -24.40 -8.07
N LEU A 88 -10.95 -23.08 -8.14
CA LEU A 88 -10.71 -22.28 -9.34
C LEU A 88 -9.25 -22.40 -9.80
N ILE A 89 -8.29 -22.20 -8.88
CA ILE A 89 -6.86 -22.29 -9.19
C ILE A 89 -6.49 -23.69 -9.66
N VAL A 90 -7.01 -24.74 -9.00
CA VAL A 90 -6.76 -26.14 -9.38
C VAL A 90 -7.27 -26.44 -10.79
N LEU A 91 -8.44 -25.93 -11.17
CA LEU A 91 -9.04 -26.18 -12.47
C LEU A 91 -8.45 -25.29 -13.59
N SER A 92 -8.11 -24.05 -13.29
CA SER A 92 -7.46 -23.13 -14.23
C SER A 92 -6.01 -23.52 -14.53
N LYS A 93 -5.38 -24.33 -13.65
CA LYS A 93 -4.00 -24.83 -13.78
C LYS A 93 -2.97 -23.75 -14.14
N PRO A 94 -2.93 -22.60 -13.45
CA PRO A 94 -1.97 -21.57 -13.79
C PRO A 94 -0.55 -22.01 -13.43
N LYS A 95 0.43 -21.49 -14.14
CA LYS A 95 1.83 -21.59 -13.72
C LYS A 95 2.13 -20.59 -12.62
N ILE A 96 1.54 -19.38 -12.72
CA ILE A 96 1.74 -18.29 -11.77
C ILE A 96 0.41 -17.80 -11.21
N VAL A 97 0.38 -17.57 -9.89
CA VAL A 97 -0.64 -16.75 -9.20
C VAL A 97 0.05 -15.49 -8.68
N PHE A 98 -0.35 -14.33 -9.21
CA PHE A 98 0.30 -13.05 -8.98
C PHE A 98 -0.60 -12.07 -8.24
N THR A 99 -0.06 -11.37 -7.25
CA THR A 99 -0.79 -10.30 -6.54
C THR A 99 0.04 -9.03 -6.41
N PHE A 100 -0.63 -7.86 -6.43
CA PHE A 100 -0.03 -6.57 -6.07
C PHE A 100 -0.34 -6.19 -4.61
N ILE A 101 -0.70 -7.16 -3.78
CA ILE A 101 -1.04 -6.97 -2.36
C ILE A 101 -0.27 -7.99 -1.54
N ASP A 102 1.00 -7.66 -1.30
CA ASP A 102 1.96 -8.53 -0.62
C ASP A 102 1.58 -8.90 0.82
N ASN A 103 0.77 -8.08 1.49
CA ASN A 103 0.26 -8.34 2.84
C ASN A 103 -1.12 -9.03 2.88
N SER A 104 -1.54 -9.67 1.79
CA SER A 104 -2.79 -10.41 1.74
C SER A 104 -2.69 -11.76 2.43
N PHE A 105 -3.40 -11.91 3.56
CA PHE A 105 -3.44 -13.19 4.28
C PHE A 105 -4.11 -14.30 3.51
N LYS A 106 -5.15 -13.96 2.76
CA LYS A 106 -5.83 -14.95 1.93
C LYS A 106 -4.90 -15.49 0.84
N PHE A 107 -4.10 -14.62 0.22
CA PHE A 107 -3.07 -15.04 -0.72
C PHE A 107 -2.04 -15.96 -0.05
N SER A 108 -1.56 -15.55 1.12
CA SER A 108 -0.60 -16.33 1.93
C SER A 108 -1.16 -17.69 2.35
N GLU A 109 -2.41 -17.75 2.82
CA GLU A 109 -3.10 -18.99 3.21
C GLU A 109 -3.19 -19.96 2.02
N ILE A 110 -3.59 -19.46 0.86
CA ILE A 110 -3.72 -20.27 -0.34
C ILE A 110 -2.34 -20.71 -0.85
N ALA A 111 -1.34 -19.85 -0.86
CA ALA A 111 0.03 -20.22 -1.23
C ALA A 111 0.57 -21.35 -0.32
N LYS A 112 0.33 -21.25 1.00
CA LYS A 112 0.70 -22.29 1.97
C LYS A 112 -0.05 -23.59 1.71
N PHE A 113 -1.31 -23.53 1.31
CA PHE A 113 -2.09 -24.71 0.93
C PHE A 113 -1.46 -25.41 -0.28
N PHE A 114 -1.15 -24.68 -1.36
CA PHE A 114 -0.56 -25.26 -2.57
C PHE A 114 0.84 -25.84 -2.32
N LYS A 115 1.63 -25.22 -1.44
CA LYS A 115 2.89 -25.81 -0.96
C LYS A 115 2.66 -27.19 -0.33
N LYS A 116 1.63 -27.36 0.53
CA LYS A 116 1.35 -28.61 1.21
C LYS A 116 0.93 -29.75 0.26
N ILE A 117 0.19 -29.44 -0.78
CA ILE A 117 -0.24 -30.44 -1.78
C ILE A 117 0.77 -30.60 -2.92
N ASN A 118 1.98 -30.05 -2.76
CA ASN A 118 3.12 -30.16 -3.67
C ASN A 118 2.78 -29.86 -5.15
N LYS A 119 1.90 -28.89 -5.39
CA LYS A 119 1.60 -28.42 -6.75
C LYS A 119 2.62 -27.37 -7.20
N LYS A 120 3.16 -27.54 -8.41
CA LYS A 120 4.14 -26.65 -9.03
C LYS A 120 3.48 -25.34 -9.54
N ILE A 121 2.82 -24.61 -8.63
CA ILE A 121 2.26 -23.28 -8.93
C ILE A 121 3.10 -22.25 -8.19
N LYS A 122 3.60 -21.26 -8.92
CA LYS A 122 4.39 -20.16 -8.35
C LYS A 122 3.47 -19.07 -7.80
N PHE A 123 3.62 -18.72 -6.54
CA PHE A 123 2.91 -17.62 -5.91
C PHE A 123 3.86 -16.43 -5.77
N ILE A 124 3.58 -15.33 -6.47
CA ILE A 124 4.42 -14.14 -6.55
C ILE A 124 3.63 -12.94 -6.04
N ALA A 125 4.17 -12.24 -5.06
CA ALA A 125 3.59 -11.02 -4.53
C ALA A 125 4.45 -9.82 -4.91
N LEU A 126 3.82 -8.75 -5.43
CA LEU A 126 4.45 -7.46 -5.67
C LEU A 126 4.07 -6.51 -4.54
N GLN A 127 5.07 -5.84 -3.97
CA GLN A 127 4.87 -4.89 -2.88
C GLN A 127 4.06 -3.67 -3.33
N ASN A 128 3.02 -3.33 -2.56
CA ASN A 128 2.15 -2.20 -2.86
C ASN A 128 2.33 -0.98 -1.94
N GLY A 129 3.03 -1.13 -0.84
CA GLY A 129 3.25 -0.06 0.14
C GLY A 129 4.39 -0.37 1.09
N THR A 130 4.84 0.63 1.85
CA THR A 130 5.86 0.44 2.89
C THR A 130 5.41 -0.60 3.91
N ARG A 131 6.35 -1.43 4.35
CA ARG A 131 6.17 -2.37 5.45
C ARG A 131 6.93 -1.90 6.67
N TYR A 132 6.35 -2.13 7.80
CA TYR A 132 6.86 -1.78 9.12
C TYR A 132 7.14 -3.04 9.92
N GLU A 133 7.69 -2.91 11.12
CA GLU A 133 7.97 -4.06 11.96
C GLU A 133 6.73 -4.94 12.23
N PRO A 134 6.91 -6.19 12.69
CA PRO A 134 5.87 -7.25 12.74
C PRO A 134 4.60 -6.90 13.49
N LEU A 135 4.61 -5.83 14.28
CA LEU A 135 3.43 -5.36 15.01
C LEU A 135 2.25 -4.99 14.08
N GLU A 136 2.52 -4.55 12.84
CA GLU A 136 1.45 -4.33 11.86
C GLU A 136 0.72 -5.64 11.56
N TYR A 137 1.47 -6.70 11.34
CA TYR A 137 0.90 -8.03 11.09
C TYR A 137 0.26 -8.61 12.35
N THR A 138 0.90 -8.44 13.52
CA THR A 138 0.36 -8.91 14.81
C THR A 138 -0.96 -8.23 15.12
N TYR A 139 -1.08 -6.95 14.83
CA TYR A 139 -2.25 -6.16 15.13
C TYR A 139 -3.44 -6.52 14.22
N LEU A 140 -3.23 -6.64 12.93
CA LEU A 140 -4.26 -7.07 11.98
C LEU A 140 -4.80 -8.46 12.31
N TYR A 141 -3.96 -9.32 12.89
CA TYR A 141 -4.34 -10.69 13.31
C TYR A 141 -5.07 -10.77 14.64
N LYS A 142 -4.66 -10.00 15.64
CA LYS A 142 -5.32 -10.05 16.96
C LYS A 142 -6.82 -9.77 16.91
N LYS A 143 -7.29 -9.11 15.87
CA LYS A 143 -8.69 -8.72 15.73
C LYS A 143 -9.58 -9.81 15.09
N GLY A 144 -9.06 -10.60 14.16
CA GLY A 144 -9.83 -11.66 13.49
C GLY A 144 -9.41 -13.08 13.88
N PHE A 145 -8.20 -13.23 14.47
CA PHE A 145 -7.51 -14.51 14.63
C PHE A 145 -6.72 -14.57 15.94
N SER A 146 -7.39 -14.37 17.04
CA SER A 146 -6.82 -14.19 18.38
C SER A 146 -5.88 -15.31 18.89
N LYS A 147 -5.68 -16.39 18.14
CA LYS A 147 -4.86 -17.54 18.52
C LYS A 147 -3.77 -17.92 17.50
N ILE A 148 -3.52 -17.09 16.48
CA ILE A 148 -2.60 -17.45 15.40
C ILE A 148 -1.26 -16.73 15.59
N ASN A 149 -0.18 -17.51 15.74
CA ASN A 149 1.19 -17.01 15.70
C ASN A 149 1.53 -16.62 14.26
N ILE A 150 1.71 -15.31 14.01
CA ILE A 150 1.93 -14.74 12.67
C ILE A 150 3.14 -15.33 12.00
N ASN A 151 4.23 -15.44 12.75
CA ASN A 151 5.50 -15.91 12.22
C ASN A 151 5.36 -17.27 11.54
N ASN A 152 4.43 -18.12 12.04
CA ASN A 152 4.19 -19.44 11.48
C ASN A 152 3.05 -19.52 10.46
N ASN A 153 2.22 -18.47 10.35
CA ASN A 153 1.01 -18.52 9.54
C ASN A 153 1.07 -17.67 8.28
N PHE A 154 1.90 -16.63 8.26
CA PHE A 154 2.15 -15.90 7.04
C PHE A 154 3.21 -16.64 6.20
N TYR A 155 2.95 -16.77 4.90
CA TYR A 155 3.83 -17.46 3.97
C TYR A 155 3.79 -16.79 2.58
N LEU A 156 4.94 -16.35 2.11
CA LEU A 156 5.13 -15.89 0.72
C LEU A 156 6.32 -16.63 0.10
N PRO A 157 6.13 -17.36 -1.00
CA PRO A 157 7.24 -17.99 -1.72
C PRO A 157 8.18 -16.98 -2.35
N LEU A 158 7.64 -15.93 -2.98
CA LEU A 158 8.41 -14.88 -3.63
C LEU A 158 7.74 -13.52 -3.44
N LEU A 159 8.52 -12.58 -2.92
CA LEU A 159 8.17 -11.16 -2.81
C LEU A 159 9.04 -10.33 -3.76
N LEU A 160 8.40 -9.59 -4.65
CA LEU A 160 9.03 -8.53 -5.43
C LEU A 160 8.91 -7.23 -4.64
N SER A 161 10.00 -6.79 -4.01
CA SER A 161 10.04 -5.68 -3.06
C SER A 161 10.49 -4.37 -3.69
N PHE A 162 10.30 -3.27 -2.98
CA PHE A 162 10.84 -1.97 -3.38
C PHE A 162 12.36 -1.94 -3.34
N GLY A 163 12.97 -2.44 -2.28
CA GLY A 163 14.41 -2.45 -2.06
C GLY A 163 14.86 -3.62 -1.18
N LEU A 164 16.09 -3.54 -0.71
CA LEU A 164 16.67 -4.56 0.17
C LEU A 164 16.12 -4.48 1.60
N TYR A 165 15.60 -3.33 2.02
CA TYR A 165 15.05 -3.12 3.36
C TYR A 165 14.03 -4.19 3.75
N GLU A 166 13.14 -4.56 2.84
CA GLU A 166 12.12 -5.57 3.12
C GLU A 166 12.72 -6.96 3.37
N LYS A 167 13.83 -7.30 2.69
CA LYS A 167 14.54 -8.56 2.93
C LYS A 167 15.04 -8.63 4.37
N ASP A 168 15.70 -7.56 4.84
CA ASP A 168 16.22 -7.49 6.21
C ASP A 168 15.10 -7.44 7.25
N LEU A 169 14.03 -6.68 6.95
CA LEU A 169 12.84 -6.59 7.80
C LEU A 169 12.20 -7.96 8.04
N TYR A 170 11.93 -8.72 6.98
CA TYR A 170 11.30 -10.02 7.10
C TYR A 170 12.21 -11.06 7.77
N LYS A 171 13.52 -11.01 7.49
CA LYS A 171 14.51 -11.85 8.17
C LYS A 171 14.55 -11.55 9.67
N LYS A 172 14.68 -10.28 10.07
CA LYS A 172 14.68 -9.83 11.47
C LYS A 172 13.39 -10.23 12.18
N SER A 173 12.27 -10.10 11.51
CA SER A 173 10.94 -10.35 12.05
C SER A 173 10.55 -11.82 12.08
N LYS A 174 11.38 -12.71 11.53
CA LYS A 174 11.11 -14.16 11.41
C LYS A 174 9.78 -14.46 10.69
N ILE A 175 9.34 -13.57 9.80
CA ILE A 175 8.15 -13.80 8.95
C ILE A 175 8.56 -14.68 7.78
N ASN A 176 7.76 -15.68 7.47
CA ASN A 176 8.09 -16.71 6.48
C ASN A 176 7.88 -16.19 5.04
N VAL A 177 8.80 -15.34 4.58
CA VAL A 177 8.96 -14.92 3.19
C VAL A 177 10.23 -15.59 2.67
N LEU A 178 10.11 -16.54 1.74
CA LEU A 178 11.24 -17.39 1.34
C LEU A 178 12.27 -16.63 0.52
N ASN A 179 11.80 -15.91 -0.50
CA ASN A 179 12.65 -15.15 -1.42
C ASN A 179 12.15 -13.71 -1.52
N VAL A 180 13.08 -12.76 -1.50
CA VAL A 180 12.80 -11.33 -1.68
C VAL A 180 13.71 -10.82 -2.80
N ILE A 181 13.11 -10.38 -3.89
CA ILE A 181 13.81 -9.81 -5.04
C ILE A 181 13.45 -8.32 -5.13
N PRO A 182 14.41 -7.41 -4.96
CA PRO A 182 14.18 -6.00 -5.12
C PRO A 182 13.93 -5.64 -6.59
N VAL A 183 12.83 -4.96 -6.89
CA VAL A 183 12.44 -4.56 -8.25
C VAL A 183 12.09 -3.07 -8.37
N GLY A 184 11.91 -2.36 -7.26
CA GLY A 184 11.46 -0.97 -7.26
C GLY A 184 9.94 -0.82 -7.21
N ASN A 185 9.44 0.37 -7.58
CA ASN A 185 8.03 0.72 -7.49
C ASN A 185 7.44 1.06 -8.87
N ILE A 186 6.49 0.26 -9.34
CA ILE A 186 5.85 0.41 -10.66
C ILE A 186 5.05 1.73 -10.78
N ARG A 187 4.48 2.24 -9.67
CA ARG A 187 3.76 3.52 -9.69
C ARG A 187 4.71 4.69 -9.87
N LEU A 188 5.83 4.66 -9.17
CA LEU A 188 6.88 5.66 -9.29
C LEU A 188 7.50 5.64 -10.69
N GLU A 189 7.81 4.47 -11.25
CA GLU A 189 8.28 4.33 -12.61
C GLU A 189 7.29 4.94 -13.61
N SER A 190 5.99 4.66 -13.45
CA SER A 190 4.94 5.24 -14.29
C SER A 190 4.93 6.77 -14.26
N TYR A 191 5.17 7.36 -13.08
CA TYR A 191 5.30 8.81 -12.95
C TYR A 191 6.56 9.36 -13.62
N ILE A 192 7.71 8.72 -13.40
CA ILE A 192 8.98 9.12 -14.03
C ILE A 192 8.87 9.09 -15.55
N LEU A 193 8.27 8.05 -16.11
CA LEU A 193 8.03 7.94 -17.56
C LEU A 193 7.07 9.03 -18.06
N HIS A 194 6.00 9.31 -17.32
CA HIS A 194 5.08 10.39 -17.64
C HIS A 194 5.80 11.74 -17.63
N LYS A 195 6.59 12.04 -16.61
CA LYS A 195 7.35 13.29 -16.48
C LYS A 195 8.33 13.50 -17.64
N LYS A 196 9.02 12.44 -18.08
CA LYS A 196 9.90 12.47 -19.25
C LYS A 196 9.15 12.82 -20.54
N LYS A 197 7.95 12.25 -20.74
CA LYS A 197 7.12 12.49 -21.94
C LYS A 197 6.65 13.95 -22.05
N ILE A 198 6.24 14.57 -20.95
CA ILE A 198 5.69 15.92 -20.97
C ILE A 198 6.77 17.00 -20.89
N LYS A 199 8.06 16.65 -20.83
CA LYS A 199 9.22 17.54 -20.74
C LYS A 199 9.03 18.71 -19.74
N THR A 200 8.24 18.52 -18.68
CA THR A 200 7.93 19.59 -17.71
C THR A 200 9.06 19.74 -16.72
N ASN A 201 9.75 20.87 -16.79
CA ASN A 201 10.57 21.35 -15.69
C ASN A 201 9.66 22.05 -14.66
N LEU A 202 9.16 21.27 -13.70
CA LEU A 202 8.39 21.81 -12.59
C LEU A 202 9.29 22.73 -11.76
N LYS A 203 9.01 24.03 -11.76
CA LYS A 203 9.74 24.99 -10.94
C LYS A 203 9.46 24.72 -9.47
N LYS A 204 10.51 24.59 -8.68
CA LYS A 204 10.41 24.49 -7.23
C LYS A 204 9.83 25.77 -6.65
N LYS A 205 8.86 25.60 -5.76
CA LYS A 205 8.22 26.69 -5.01
C LYS A 205 8.68 26.60 -3.55
N ARG A 206 8.85 27.73 -2.89
CA ARG A 206 9.10 27.76 -1.43
C ARG A 206 7.83 27.34 -0.71
N GLN A 207 7.55 26.06 -0.72
CA GLN A 207 6.35 25.49 -0.11
C GLN A 207 6.65 24.12 0.51
N ILE A 208 5.82 23.75 1.47
CA ILE A 208 5.83 22.43 2.14
C ILE A 208 4.73 21.56 1.53
N CYS A 209 5.04 20.34 1.16
CA CYS A 209 4.04 19.33 0.84
C CYS A 209 3.82 18.43 2.05
N LEU A 210 2.65 18.49 2.67
CA LEU A 210 2.28 17.64 3.78
C LEU A 210 1.45 16.45 3.26
N LEU A 211 1.95 15.24 3.51
CA LEU A 211 1.28 14.02 3.09
C LEU A 211 0.22 13.61 4.10
N SER A 212 -0.99 13.40 3.61
CA SER A 212 -2.03 12.76 4.42
C SER A 212 -1.75 11.28 4.60
N GLU A 213 -1.69 10.84 5.84
CA GLU A 213 -1.56 9.45 6.22
C GLU A 213 -2.79 8.94 6.97
N ASN A 214 -3.90 9.68 6.91
CA ASN A 214 -5.13 9.32 7.59
C ASN A 214 -5.62 7.93 7.17
N ASN A 215 -5.69 7.02 8.12
CA ASN A 215 -6.11 5.63 7.95
C ASN A 215 -7.48 5.36 8.57
N ASN A 216 -8.45 6.24 8.39
CA ASN A 216 -9.83 6.08 8.90
C ASN A 216 -10.55 4.78 8.47
N TRP A 217 -9.88 3.90 7.77
CA TRP A 217 -10.35 2.56 7.43
C TRP A 217 -10.65 1.69 8.65
N HIS A 218 -10.03 2.03 9.77
CA HIS A 218 -10.02 1.20 10.95
C HIS A 218 -10.50 1.98 12.16
N LYS A 219 -11.78 2.45 12.14
CA LYS A 219 -12.38 2.97 13.39
C LYS A 219 -12.10 2.07 14.59
N GLU A 220 -12.04 0.77 14.34
CA GLU A 220 -11.75 -0.22 15.38
C GLU A 220 -10.24 -0.38 15.65
N VAL A 221 -9.37 -0.05 14.70
CA VAL A 221 -7.92 0.06 14.91
C VAL A 221 -7.60 1.34 15.67
N GLU A 222 -8.33 2.44 15.39
CA GLU A 222 -8.24 3.69 16.15
C GLU A 222 -8.53 3.51 17.64
N LEU A 223 -9.57 2.77 17.99
CA LEU A 223 -9.93 2.51 19.37
C LEU A 223 -8.84 1.78 20.17
N LYS A 224 -7.99 0.98 19.48
CA LYS A 224 -6.90 0.22 20.10
C LYS A 224 -5.52 0.83 19.93
N ASN A 225 -5.31 1.61 18.85
CA ASN A 225 -4.00 2.19 18.52
C ASN A 225 -4.04 3.73 18.49
N LYS A 226 -4.53 4.32 19.56
CA LYS A 226 -4.56 5.78 19.77
C LYS A 226 -3.20 6.46 19.51
N SER A 227 -2.09 5.71 19.57
CA SER A 227 -0.75 6.24 19.37
C SER A 227 -0.47 6.61 17.91
N PHE A 228 -0.96 5.83 16.91
CA PHE A 228 -0.76 6.16 15.50
C PHE A 228 -1.49 7.44 15.10
N THR A 229 -2.78 7.51 15.43
CA THR A 229 -3.62 8.68 15.15
C THR A 229 -3.07 9.93 15.85
N LYS A 230 -2.68 9.82 17.13
CA LYS A 230 -2.04 10.91 17.86
C LYS A 230 -0.73 11.35 17.22
N ASN A 231 0.13 10.41 16.82
CA ASN A 231 1.38 10.72 16.14
C ASN A 231 1.12 11.51 14.85
N PHE A 232 0.25 11.00 13.99
CA PHE A 232 -0.08 11.63 12.72
C PHE A 232 -0.59 13.07 12.89
N TYR A 233 -1.59 13.28 13.75
CA TYR A 233 -2.16 14.62 13.95
C TYR A 233 -1.21 15.57 14.66
N LYS A 234 -0.31 15.09 15.50
CA LYS A 234 0.72 15.91 16.11
C LYS A 234 1.74 16.40 15.07
N VAL A 235 2.21 15.53 14.17
CA VAL A 235 3.06 15.94 13.04
C VAL A 235 2.31 16.93 12.14
N PHE A 236 1.03 16.69 11.93
CA PHE A 236 0.17 17.54 11.12
C PHE A 236 0.07 18.95 11.74
N ASN A 237 -0.32 19.07 13.02
CA ASN A 237 -0.40 20.34 13.75
C ASN A 237 0.95 21.06 13.82
N PHE A 238 2.05 20.35 14.05
CA PHE A 238 3.39 20.93 14.04
C PHE A 238 3.75 21.53 12.68
N THR A 239 3.37 20.84 11.59
CA THR A 239 3.64 21.33 10.24
C THR A 239 2.81 22.56 9.90
N LEU A 240 1.52 22.57 10.27
CA LEU A 240 0.64 23.75 10.09
C LEU A 240 1.15 24.95 10.87
N ARG A 241 1.48 24.75 12.15
CA ARG A 241 2.04 25.77 13.03
C ARG A 241 3.32 26.35 12.42
N TYR A 242 4.25 25.50 12.02
CA TYR A 242 5.50 25.94 11.40
C TYR A 242 5.26 26.77 10.13
N ALA A 243 4.37 26.30 9.25
CA ALA A 243 4.06 27.01 8.01
C ALA A 243 3.45 28.39 8.25
N LEU A 244 2.64 28.55 9.28
CA LEU A 244 2.07 29.84 9.69
C LEU A 244 3.13 30.77 10.30
N GLU A 245 3.91 30.29 11.26
CA GLU A 245 4.96 31.06 11.92
C GLU A 245 6.01 31.60 10.93
N GLU A 246 6.44 30.75 10.00
CA GLU A 246 7.49 31.07 9.00
C GLU A 246 6.91 31.67 7.70
N LYS A 247 5.60 31.89 7.63
CA LYS A 247 4.89 32.39 6.43
C LYS A 247 5.22 31.60 5.16
N ILE A 248 5.33 30.29 5.27
CA ILE A 248 5.64 29.38 4.16
C ILE A 248 4.33 28.77 3.63
N LYS A 249 4.18 28.78 2.32
CA LYS A 249 3.06 28.12 1.66
C LYS A 249 3.08 26.61 1.96
N ILE A 250 1.92 26.04 2.24
CA ILE A 250 1.75 24.62 2.44
C ILE A 250 0.74 24.05 1.43
N ILE A 251 0.96 22.83 1.01
CA ILE A 251 -0.01 22.03 0.26
C ILE A 251 -0.25 20.74 1.03
N ILE A 252 -1.50 20.44 1.33
CA ILE A 252 -1.90 19.24 2.05
C ILE A 252 -2.51 18.27 1.05
N CYS A 253 -1.77 17.19 0.76
CA CYS A 253 -2.21 16.16 -0.18
C CYS A 253 -3.09 15.13 0.53
N SER A 254 -4.41 15.17 0.29
CA SER A 254 -5.34 14.17 0.79
C SER A 254 -5.04 12.77 0.24
N LYS A 255 -5.25 11.74 1.04
CA LYS A 255 -5.04 10.34 0.65
C LYS A 255 -6.17 9.83 -0.27
N ARG A 256 -7.37 10.38 -0.13
CA ARG A 256 -8.58 9.93 -0.82
C ARG A 256 -8.90 10.73 -2.07
N TYR A 257 -9.46 10.05 -3.07
CA TYR A 257 -9.94 10.70 -4.27
C TYR A 257 -11.23 11.44 -3.97
N GLY A 258 -11.30 12.70 -4.36
CA GLY A 258 -12.56 13.46 -4.38
C GLY A 258 -13.33 13.23 -5.67
N VAL A 259 -13.48 11.98 -6.15
CA VAL A 259 -14.16 11.69 -7.43
C VAL A 259 -15.65 11.47 -7.19
N GLU A 260 -16.45 12.26 -7.86
CA GLU A 260 -17.91 12.36 -7.70
C GLU A 260 -18.71 11.15 -8.21
N ASN A 261 -18.09 10.19 -8.93
CA ASN A 261 -18.83 9.15 -9.64
C ASN A 261 -18.74 7.72 -9.06
N ARG A 262 -18.20 7.57 -7.85
CA ARG A 262 -18.40 6.34 -7.07
C ARG A 262 -18.91 6.76 -5.70
N ASN A 263 -20.15 6.42 -5.40
CA ASN A 263 -20.86 6.81 -4.17
C ASN A 263 -20.06 6.63 -2.87
N ASP A 264 -19.10 5.70 -2.84
CA ASP A 264 -18.25 5.44 -1.67
C ASP A 264 -17.03 6.36 -1.53
N PHE A 265 -16.49 6.91 -2.63
CA PHE A 265 -15.25 7.69 -2.57
C PHE A 265 -15.44 9.15 -2.19
N SER A 266 -16.55 9.75 -2.57
CA SER A 266 -16.91 11.09 -2.10
C SER A 266 -17.10 11.08 -0.58
N SER A 267 -17.76 10.07 -0.04
CA SER A 267 -17.96 9.89 1.39
C SER A 267 -16.63 9.73 2.15
N LEU A 268 -15.64 9.06 1.55
CA LEU A 268 -14.31 8.88 2.16
C LEU A 268 -13.49 10.18 2.20
N TYR A 269 -13.55 11.00 1.15
CA TYR A 269 -12.90 12.32 1.15
C TYR A 269 -13.49 13.24 2.21
N TYR A 270 -14.82 13.31 2.30
CA TYR A 270 -15.49 14.12 3.33
C TYR A 270 -15.23 13.59 4.74
N LYS A 271 -15.15 12.29 4.94
CA LYS A 271 -14.75 11.69 6.22
C LYS A 271 -13.31 12.03 6.59
N GLU A 272 -12.39 12.02 5.60
CA GLU A 272 -11.00 12.43 5.81
C GLU A 272 -10.92 13.92 6.18
N LYS A 273 -11.63 14.78 5.42
CA LYS A 273 -11.71 16.22 5.71
C LYS A 273 -12.27 16.49 7.10
N LYS A 274 -13.39 15.84 7.47
CA LYS A 274 -13.99 15.94 8.79
C LYS A 274 -13.04 15.49 9.89
N ALA A 275 -12.33 14.38 9.69
CA ALA A 275 -11.35 13.90 10.67
C ALA A 275 -10.22 14.92 10.88
N TYR A 276 -9.75 15.61 9.83
CA TYR A 276 -8.79 16.71 10.02
C TYR A 276 -9.38 17.85 10.83
N GLU A 277 -10.62 18.25 10.54
CA GLU A 277 -11.32 19.31 11.26
C GLU A 277 -11.56 18.95 12.74
N ASP A 278 -11.73 17.65 13.04
CA ASP A 278 -11.93 17.17 14.42
C ASP A 278 -10.64 17.10 15.24
N TYR A 279 -9.49 16.85 14.61
CA TYR A 279 -8.21 16.60 15.30
C TYR A 279 -7.17 17.71 15.14
N VAL A 280 -7.39 18.65 14.22
CA VAL A 280 -6.52 19.81 14.06
C VAL A 280 -6.96 20.89 15.04
N ASP A 281 -5.98 21.53 15.69
CA ASP A 281 -6.22 22.61 16.65
C ASP A 281 -7.02 23.74 15.99
N ASP A 282 -8.00 24.34 16.69
CA ASP A 282 -8.96 25.29 16.15
C ASP A 282 -8.31 26.46 15.41
N GLN A 283 -7.22 26.97 15.95
CA GLN A 283 -6.45 28.07 15.38
C GLN A 283 -5.90 27.78 13.96
N TYR A 284 -5.77 26.50 13.58
CA TYR A 284 -5.26 26.10 12.27
C TYR A 284 -6.34 25.65 11.30
N LYS A 285 -7.59 25.54 11.70
CA LYS A 285 -8.67 25.01 10.83
C LYS A 285 -8.93 25.84 9.58
N ILE A 286 -8.89 27.16 9.69
CA ILE A 286 -9.05 28.04 8.52
C ILE A 286 -7.89 27.85 7.55
N PHE A 287 -6.67 27.79 8.06
CA PHE A 287 -5.47 27.57 7.25
C PHE A 287 -5.48 26.18 6.59
N LEU A 288 -5.92 25.15 7.32
CA LEU A 288 -6.14 23.81 6.79
C LEU A 288 -7.10 23.82 5.59
N ARG A 289 -8.28 24.44 5.74
CA ARG A 289 -9.31 24.44 4.67
C ARG A 289 -8.83 25.09 3.38
N LYS A 290 -8.02 26.14 3.48
CA LYS A 290 -7.44 26.86 2.32
C LYS A 290 -6.37 26.03 1.60
N ASN A 291 -5.68 25.12 2.29
CA ASN A 291 -4.51 24.43 1.78
C ASN A 291 -4.71 22.92 1.56
N LEU A 292 -5.87 22.39 1.96
CA LEU A 292 -6.24 20.99 1.70
C LEU A 292 -6.65 20.83 0.24
N VAL A 293 -5.85 20.08 -0.51
CA VAL A 293 -6.09 19.86 -1.93
C VAL A 293 -7.00 18.66 -2.13
N LYS A 294 -8.12 18.90 -2.78
CA LYS A 294 -9.00 17.82 -3.26
C LYS A 294 -8.28 17.08 -4.39
N ARG A 295 -8.17 15.76 -4.27
CA ARG A 295 -7.64 14.94 -5.36
C ARG A 295 -8.60 14.95 -6.54
N ASN A 296 -8.05 15.20 -7.72
CA ASN A 296 -8.74 15.09 -8.98
C ASN A 296 -8.46 13.74 -9.67
N ARG A 297 -8.90 13.61 -10.92
CA ARG A 297 -8.67 12.40 -11.73
C ARG A 297 -7.22 12.19 -12.18
N ASP A 298 -6.35 13.19 -12.01
CA ASP A 298 -4.92 13.04 -12.33
C ASP A 298 -4.25 12.12 -11.31
N LYS A 299 -3.94 10.92 -11.75
CA LYS A 299 -3.27 9.90 -10.92
C LYS A 299 -1.89 10.34 -10.40
N PHE A 300 -1.28 11.35 -11.01
CA PHE A 300 0.03 11.89 -10.67
C PHE A 300 -0.02 13.21 -9.91
N GLN A 301 -1.18 13.71 -9.56
CA GLN A 301 -1.34 15.02 -8.89
C GLN A 301 -0.47 15.14 -7.64
N THR A 302 -0.45 14.14 -6.77
CA THR A 302 0.38 14.16 -5.55
C THR A 302 1.87 14.22 -5.88
N TYR A 303 2.34 13.45 -6.87
CA TYR A 303 3.73 13.51 -7.31
C TYR A 303 4.13 14.89 -7.84
N LYS A 304 3.25 15.55 -8.59
CA LYS A 304 3.50 16.93 -9.08
C LYS A 304 3.68 17.90 -7.91
N TYR A 305 2.80 17.85 -6.90
CA TYR A 305 2.93 18.69 -5.71
C TYR A 305 4.20 18.41 -4.92
N MET A 306 4.58 17.15 -4.77
CA MET A 306 5.83 16.77 -4.14
C MET A 306 7.05 17.33 -4.91
N ASP A 307 7.03 17.21 -6.24
CA ASP A 307 8.10 17.72 -7.09
C ASP A 307 8.20 19.26 -7.10
N GLU A 308 7.08 19.96 -6.96
CA GLU A 308 7.05 21.42 -6.87
C GLU A 308 7.46 21.95 -5.49
N SER A 309 7.44 21.14 -4.46
CA SER A 309 7.67 21.58 -3.09
C SER A 309 9.15 21.57 -2.69
N SER A 310 9.54 22.47 -1.79
CA SER A 310 10.89 22.53 -1.23
C SER A 310 11.19 21.37 -0.32
N ILE A 311 10.16 20.83 0.37
CA ILE A 311 10.27 19.68 1.25
C ILE A 311 8.93 18.95 1.31
N VAL A 312 9.00 17.63 1.50
CA VAL A 312 7.84 16.76 1.70
C VAL A 312 7.84 16.24 3.14
N VAL A 313 6.76 16.44 3.86
CA VAL A 313 6.61 16.06 5.26
C VAL A 313 5.61 14.92 5.40
N GLY A 314 5.92 13.97 6.22
CA GLY A 314 5.06 12.85 6.58
C GLY A 314 5.65 12.05 7.74
N SER A 315 4.99 10.94 8.09
CA SER A 315 5.45 10.04 9.14
C SER A 315 5.94 8.71 8.54
N MET A 316 5.05 7.99 7.86
CA MET A 316 5.27 6.61 7.45
C MET A 316 4.88 6.32 5.98
N SER A 317 4.59 7.34 5.20
CA SER A 317 4.09 7.16 3.84
C SER A 317 5.13 6.53 2.90
N THR A 318 4.69 5.61 2.05
CA THR A 318 5.49 5.12 0.92
C THR A 318 6.00 6.25 0.04
N LEU A 319 5.20 7.32 -0.09
CA LEU A 319 5.56 8.50 -0.86
C LEU A 319 6.84 9.19 -0.36
N LEU A 320 7.21 9.05 0.92
CA LEU A 320 8.49 9.57 1.41
C LEU A 320 9.67 8.83 0.79
N ARG A 321 9.61 7.49 0.67
CA ARG A 321 10.65 6.71 -0.03
C ARG A 321 10.71 7.07 -1.52
N GLU A 322 9.57 7.20 -2.16
CA GLU A 322 9.46 7.59 -3.56
C GLU A 322 10.06 8.98 -3.81
N ASN A 323 9.90 9.90 -2.85
CA ASN A 323 10.51 11.22 -2.93
C ASN A 323 12.03 11.21 -2.84
N LEU A 324 12.62 10.30 -2.08
CA LEU A 324 14.08 10.13 -2.08
C LEU A 324 14.59 9.70 -3.46
N VAL A 325 13.89 8.78 -4.12
CA VAL A 325 14.20 8.39 -5.51
C VAL A 325 14.05 9.54 -6.49
N LEU A 326 13.02 10.40 -6.30
CA LEU A 326 12.83 11.64 -7.09
C LEU A 326 13.83 12.74 -6.74
N LYS A 327 14.78 12.46 -5.87
CA LYS A 327 15.78 13.41 -5.36
C LYS A 327 15.14 14.63 -4.67
N ASN A 328 13.98 14.48 -4.04
CA ASN A 328 13.33 15.53 -3.27
C ASN A 328 13.71 15.44 -1.79
N LYS A 329 13.77 16.61 -1.13
CA LYS A 329 13.97 16.65 0.32
C LYS A 329 12.73 16.15 1.03
N ILE A 330 12.95 15.34 2.05
CA ILE A 330 11.87 14.85 2.92
C ILE A 330 12.15 15.17 4.38
N PHE A 331 11.09 15.21 5.18
CA PHE A 331 11.16 15.17 6.62
C PHE A 331 10.20 14.08 7.12
N ALA A 332 10.76 12.97 7.59
CA ALA A 332 10.00 11.87 8.18
C ALA A 332 9.99 12.04 9.69
N CYS A 333 8.82 12.26 10.27
CA CYS A 333 8.68 12.61 11.67
C CYS A 333 7.77 11.64 12.42
N ASN A 334 8.31 11.04 13.49
CA ASN A 334 7.58 10.27 14.47
C ASN A 334 7.57 11.04 15.80
N THR A 335 6.40 11.49 16.25
CA THR A 335 6.23 12.20 17.51
C THR A 335 5.82 11.27 18.66
N SER A 336 5.68 9.98 18.40
CA SER A 336 5.36 8.97 19.40
C SER A 336 6.64 8.35 19.98
N LYS A 337 6.53 7.76 21.16
CA LYS A 337 7.61 6.94 21.73
C LYS A 337 7.71 5.54 21.12
N ASN A 338 6.84 5.24 20.17
CA ASN A 338 6.78 3.91 19.56
C ASN A 338 7.60 3.88 18.26
N ASN A 339 8.72 3.18 18.28
CA ASN A 339 9.66 3.05 17.16
C ASN A 339 9.10 2.33 15.93
N ILE A 340 7.95 1.64 16.05
CA ILE A 340 7.28 1.04 14.87
C ILE A 340 6.84 2.07 13.84
N TYR A 341 6.71 3.33 14.25
CA TYR A 341 6.36 4.45 13.37
C TYR A 341 7.59 5.21 12.86
N ASP A 342 8.78 4.73 13.17
CA ASP A 342 10.01 5.32 12.65
C ASP A 342 10.14 5.08 11.15
N PHE A 343 10.71 6.05 10.46
CA PHE A 343 11.11 5.84 9.07
C PHE A 343 12.21 4.76 9.01
N PRO A 344 12.24 3.91 7.96
CA PRO A 344 13.18 2.78 7.88
C PRO A 344 14.66 3.11 8.04
N LEU A 345 15.05 4.33 7.73
CA LEU A 345 16.42 4.83 7.97
C LEU A 345 16.38 5.91 9.04
N LYS A 346 17.29 5.80 10.02
CA LYS A 346 17.54 6.85 11.01
C LYS A 346 18.62 7.80 10.45
N GLU A 347 18.18 8.92 9.89
CA GLU A 347 19.03 9.86 9.18
C GLU A 347 18.77 11.31 9.62
N PHE A 348 19.59 12.26 9.12
CA PHE A 348 19.44 13.67 9.45
C PHE A 348 18.05 14.25 9.07
N PHE A 349 17.31 13.63 8.17
CA PHE A 349 15.96 14.00 7.75
C PHE A 349 14.85 13.27 8.54
N THR A 350 15.19 12.49 9.55
CA THR A 350 14.23 11.84 10.45
C THR A 350 14.22 12.49 11.82
N ALA A 351 13.09 12.46 12.49
CA ALA A 351 12.95 12.93 13.86
C ALA A 351 11.99 12.04 14.64
N ASN A 352 12.44 11.52 15.78
CA ASN A 352 11.69 10.59 16.60
C ASN A 352 11.49 11.15 17.99
N ASP A 353 10.29 10.93 18.59
CA ASP A 353 9.88 11.41 19.91
C ASP A 353 10.17 12.91 20.14
N VAL A 354 9.76 13.75 19.19
CA VAL A 354 10.08 15.17 19.19
C VAL A 354 8.92 16.04 19.68
N ASN A 355 9.28 17.12 20.38
CA ASN A 355 8.41 18.25 20.65
C ASN A 355 8.46 19.28 19.49
N TYR A 356 7.64 20.33 19.59
CA TYR A 356 7.58 21.34 18.53
C TYR A 356 8.89 22.12 18.34
N VAL A 357 9.61 22.41 19.40
CA VAL A 357 10.89 23.15 19.32
C VAL A 357 11.91 22.37 18.49
N THR A 358 12.07 21.09 18.80
CA THR A 358 12.97 20.19 18.05
C THR A 358 12.50 20.00 16.60
N PHE A 359 11.18 19.86 16.42
CA PHE A 359 10.58 19.79 15.07
C PHE A 359 10.90 21.04 14.26
N LYS A 360 10.66 22.24 14.83
CA LYS A 360 10.92 23.54 14.18
C LYS A 360 12.39 23.69 13.79
N LYS A 361 13.33 23.41 14.71
CA LYS A 361 14.77 23.47 14.45
C LYS A 361 15.15 22.55 13.28
N LYS A 362 14.68 21.32 13.27
CA LYS A 362 15.00 20.35 12.23
C LYS A 362 14.37 20.70 10.89
N MET A 363 13.13 21.19 10.91
CA MET A 363 12.43 21.63 9.70
C MET A 363 13.16 22.82 9.04
N SER A 364 13.57 23.81 9.82
CA SER A 364 14.34 24.95 9.33
C SER A 364 15.71 24.52 8.76
N PHE A 365 16.41 23.63 9.44
CA PHE A 365 17.66 23.06 8.94
C PHE A 365 17.48 22.38 7.57
N LEU A 366 16.45 21.53 7.42
CA LEU A 366 16.18 20.83 6.18
C LEU A 366 15.71 21.77 5.05
N LEU A 367 14.94 22.80 5.37
CA LEU A 367 14.52 23.78 4.36
C LEU A 367 15.71 24.59 3.83
N ASN A 368 16.63 24.98 4.69
CA ASN A 368 17.82 25.78 4.32
C ASN A 368 18.90 24.97 3.62
N MET A 369 18.93 23.65 3.84
CA MET A 369 19.87 22.75 3.15
C MET A 369 19.61 22.74 1.64
N SER A 370 20.66 22.81 0.84
CA SER A 370 20.54 22.67 -0.61
C SER A 370 20.02 21.26 -0.99
N LYS A 371 19.38 21.16 -2.14
CA LYS A 371 18.90 19.85 -2.64
C LYS A 371 20.08 18.91 -2.92
N ASN A 372 21.18 19.45 -3.43
CA ASN A 372 22.39 18.65 -3.74
C ASN A 372 23.05 18.14 -2.47
N ASP A 373 23.20 18.97 -1.43
CA ASP A 373 23.76 18.52 -0.15
C ASP A 373 22.89 17.47 0.51
N PHE A 374 21.57 17.65 0.46
CA PHE A 374 20.63 16.65 0.95
C PHE A 374 20.84 15.31 0.24
N TYR A 375 20.86 15.34 -1.10
CA TYR A 375 20.97 14.13 -1.90
C TYR A 375 22.33 13.45 -1.76
N ASN A 376 23.42 14.20 -1.77
CA ASN A 376 24.77 13.65 -1.64
C ASN A 376 24.98 12.88 -0.34
N LYS A 377 24.31 13.29 0.74
CA LYS A 377 24.35 12.59 2.04
C LYS A 377 23.64 11.24 2.06
N ILE A 378 22.69 10.99 1.15
CA ILE A 378 21.80 9.82 1.22
C ILE A 378 21.80 8.94 -0.02
N ASN A 379 22.39 9.36 -1.14
CA ASN A 379 22.31 8.66 -2.43
C ASN A 379 22.67 7.17 -2.33
N HIS A 380 23.71 6.83 -1.57
CA HIS A 380 24.17 5.47 -1.36
C HIS A 380 23.16 4.57 -0.59
N LYS A 381 22.17 5.16 0.10
CA LYS A 381 21.14 4.45 0.88
C LYS A 381 19.81 4.33 0.16
N ILE A 382 19.60 5.07 -0.94
CA ILE A 382 18.31 5.10 -1.63
C ILE A 382 17.95 3.73 -2.17
N ASN A 383 18.89 3.03 -2.81
CA ASN A 383 18.63 1.70 -3.37
C ASN A 383 18.32 0.64 -2.31
N TYR A 384 18.80 0.82 -1.09
CA TYR A 384 18.41 -0.02 0.03
C TYR A 384 16.91 0.09 0.33
N LEU A 385 16.33 1.29 0.22
CA LEU A 385 14.90 1.53 0.42
C LEU A 385 14.06 1.24 -0.83
N MET A 386 14.57 1.62 -2.00
CA MET A 386 13.83 1.50 -3.25
C MET A 386 14.79 1.57 -4.44
N ILE A 387 14.86 0.50 -5.23
CA ILE A 387 15.70 0.47 -6.43
C ILE A 387 15.11 1.36 -7.52
N ASN A 388 15.99 2.02 -8.28
CA ASN A 388 15.59 2.89 -9.39
C ASN A 388 16.59 2.88 -10.57
N GLU A 389 17.59 2.04 -10.54
CA GLU A 389 18.63 1.99 -11.60
C GLU A 389 18.15 1.27 -12.85
N LYS A 390 17.20 0.36 -12.71
CA LYS A 390 16.63 -0.46 -13.79
C LYS A 390 15.13 -0.24 -13.90
N SER A 391 14.56 -0.51 -15.07
CA SER A 391 13.11 -0.47 -15.24
C SER A 391 12.43 -1.54 -14.38
N THR A 392 11.62 -1.10 -13.44
CA THR A 392 10.80 -1.97 -12.58
C THR A 392 9.93 -2.90 -13.41
N THR A 393 9.27 -2.36 -14.43
CA THR A 393 8.40 -3.14 -15.33
C THR A 393 9.17 -4.25 -16.04
N LYS A 394 10.35 -3.95 -16.60
CA LYS A 394 11.18 -4.94 -17.29
C LYS A 394 11.70 -6.02 -16.34
N LEU A 395 12.13 -5.64 -15.11
CA LEU A 395 12.57 -6.60 -14.11
C LEU A 395 11.45 -7.57 -13.72
N ILE A 396 10.25 -7.05 -13.46
CA ILE A 396 9.10 -7.90 -13.12
C ILE A 396 8.75 -8.80 -14.28
N GLN A 397 8.73 -8.29 -15.51
CA GLN A 397 8.44 -9.10 -16.71
C GLN A 397 9.47 -10.22 -16.89
N SER A 398 10.76 -9.94 -16.74
CA SER A 398 11.81 -10.95 -16.82
C SER A 398 11.62 -12.07 -15.80
N ILE A 399 11.23 -11.72 -14.56
CA ILE A 399 10.93 -12.72 -13.53
C ILE A 399 9.69 -13.55 -13.90
N LEU A 400 8.61 -12.91 -14.38
CA LEU A 400 7.42 -13.63 -14.77
C LEU A 400 7.70 -14.55 -15.96
N ASP A 401 8.49 -14.11 -16.95
CA ASP A 401 8.88 -14.90 -18.13
C ASP A 401 9.74 -16.12 -17.76
N SER A 402 10.61 -15.99 -16.75
CA SER A 402 11.43 -17.11 -16.28
C SER A 402 10.64 -18.15 -15.46
N GLU A 403 9.46 -17.81 -14.98
CA GLU A 403 8.61 -18.68 -14.16
C GLU A 403 7.43 -19.28 -14.95
N LEU A 404 7.20 -18.81 -16.17
CA LEU A 404 6.20 -19.34 -17.13
C LEU A 404 6.80 -20.43 -18.04
#